data_c3fdb58c92a263c972355bec42359965
#
_entry.id   c3fdb58c92a263c972355bec42359965
#
_cell.length_a   1.000
_cell.length_b   1.000
_cell.length_c   1.000
_cell.angle_alpha   90.00
_cell.angle_beta   90.00
_cell.angle_gamma   90.00
#
_symmetry.space_group_name_H-M   'P 1'
#
loop_
_entity.id
_entity.type
_entity.pdbx_description
1 polymer ?
#
loop_
_entity_poly.entity_id
_entity_poly.type
_entity_poly.pdbx_seq_one_letter_code
_entity_poly.pdbx_strand_id
1 'polypeptide(L)'
;MTLTPAALADTRHHLHPYTQLRQLEKEGPLVIVKGDGVHVQDEQGRRYLEGMAGLWCASLGFSEQRLVDAAARQMRTLPYY
;
A
#
# COMPACT_ATOMS: atom_id res chain seq x y z
N MET A 1 16.43 6.44 15.29
CA MET A 1 15.37 7.12 14.52
C MET A 1 14.01 6.72 15.08
N THR A 2 13.15 7.68 15.31
CA THR A 2 11.82 7.42 15.86
C THR A 2 10.87 6.97 14.73
N LEU A 3 10.16 5.88 14.96
CA LEU A 3 9.15 5.41 14.01
C LEU A 3 7.93 6.34 14.01
N THR A 4 7.32 6.51 12.84
CA THR A 4 6.04 7.22 12.74
C THR A 4 4.92 6.44 13.45
N PRO A 5 3.79 7.08 13.81
CA PRO A 5 2.65 6.37 14.39
C PRO A 5 2.17 5.19 13.54
N ALA A 6 2.15 5.33 12.21
CA ALA A 6 1.76 4.26 11.30
C ALA A 6 2.77 3.10 11.34
N ALA A 7 4.06 3.39 11.23
CA ALA A 7 5.13 2.40 11.32
C ALA A 7 5.13 1.67 12.68
N LEU A 8 4.88 2.40 13.76
CA LEU A 8 4.81 1.83 15.11
C LEU A 8 3.59 0.91 15.29
N ALA A 9 2.44 1.30 14.76
CA ALA A 9 1.25 0.46 14.78
C ALA A 9 1.46 -0.82 13.98
N ASP A 10 2.07 -0.71 12.81
CA ASP A 10 2.40 -1.85 11.98
C ASP A 10 3.32 -2.85 12.70
N THR A 11 4.43 -2.39 13.26
CA THR A 11 5.39 -3.27 13.96
C THR A 11 4.78 -3.95 15.19
N ARG A 12 3.80 -3.33 15.83
CA ARG A 12 3.15 -3.89 17.02
C ARG A 12 2.03 -4.87 16.72
N HIS A 13 1.35 -4.72 15.59
CA HIS A 13 0.09 -5.41 15.31
C HIS A 13 0.08 -6.26 14.05
N HIS A 14 1.11 -6.17 13.21
CA HIS A 14 1.18 -6.90 11.96
C HIS A 14 2.40 -7.81 11.88
N LEU A 15 2.18 -9.09 11.56
CA LEU A 15 3.24 -10.05 11.29
C LEU A 15 3.48 -10.16 9.79
N HIS A 16 4.56 -9.56 9.32
CA HIS A 16 4.91 -9.57 7.90
C HIS A 16 5.49 -10.91 7.45
N PRO A 17 5.06 -11.47 6.31
CA PRO A 17 5.73 -12.60 5.68
C PRO A 17 7.05 -12.19 5.03
N TYR A 18 7.94 -13.16 4.81
CA TYR A 18 9.22 -12.94 4.11
C TYR A 18 10.05 -11.79 4.67
N THR A 19 10.02 -11.57 5.99
CA THR A 19 10.60 -10.39 6.62
C THR A 19 11.48 -10.78 7.79
N GLN A 20 12.63 -10.11 7.90
CA GLN A 20 13.51 -10.23 9.06
C GLN A 20 12.94 -9.37 10.20
N LEU A 21 12.22 -10.00 11.12
CA LEU A 21 11.40 -9.30 12.13
C LEU A 21 12.20 -8.43 13.09
N ARG A 22 13.41 -8.85 13.49
CA ARG A 22 14.26 -8.05 14.38
C ARG A 22 14.75 -6.76 13.73
N GLN A 23 14.98 -6.81 12.43
CA GLN A 23 15.33 -5.60 11.66
C GLN A 23 14.11 -4.70 11.52
N LEU A 24 12.95 -5.27 11.23
CA LEU A 24 11.69 -4.53 11.14
C LEU A 24 11.36 -3.77 12.42
N GLU A 25 11.56 -4.38 13.59
CA GLU A 25 11.36 -3.71 14.88
C GLU A 25 12.25 -2.48 15.08
N LYS A 26 13.45 -2.49 14.53
CA LYS A 26 14.40 -1.38 14.66
C LYS A 26 14.18 -0.29 13.64
N GLU A 27 13.98 -0.67 12.39
CA GLU A 27 13.95 0.25 11.24
C GLU A 27 12.53 0.65 10.84
N GLY A 28 11.55 -0.15 11.22
CA GLY A 28 10.16 0.01 10.79
C GLY A 28 9.91 -0.46 9.36
N PRO A 29 8.64 -0.54 8.96
CA PRO A 29 8.26 -0.87 7.59
C PRO A 29 8.42 0.32 6.64
N LEU A 30 8.47 0.04 5.35
CA LEU A 30 8.24 1.03 4.32
C LEU A 30 6.74 1.30 4.22
N VAL A 31 6.30 2.46 4.71
CA VAL A 31 4.87 2.83 4.72
C VAL A 31 4.52 3.53 3.41
N ILE A 32 3.82 2.83 2.54
CA ILE A 32 3.34 3.36 1.26
C ILE A 32 1.97 4.01 1.48
N VAL A 33 1.81 5.25 1.06
CA VAL A 33 0.60 6.06 1.32
C VAL A 33 -0.15 6.47 0.06
N LYS A 34 0.48 6.36 -1.12
CA LYS A 34 -0.14 6.80 -2.37
C LYS A 34 0.39 5.99 -3.55
N GLY A 35 -0.48 5.77 -4.53
CA GLY A 35 -0.13 5.21 -5.82
C GLY A 35 -0.64 6.08 -6.97
N ASP A 36 0.11 6.14 -8.06
CA ASP A 36 -0.26 6.86 -9.27
C ASP A 36 0.44 6.25 -10.49
N GLY A 37 -0.34 5.63 -11.37
CA GLY A 37 0.20 4.92 -12.52
C GLY A 37 1.14 3.80 -12.11
N VAL A 38 2.41 3.88 -12.48
CA VAL A 38 3.43 2.87 -12.18
C VAL A 38 4.27 3.22 -10.93
N HIS A 39 3.93 4.30 -10.25
CA HIS A 39 4.67 4.78 -9.09
C HIS A 39 3.89 4.65 -7.81
N VAL A 40 4.60 4.41 -6.72
CA VAL A 40 4.09 4.54 -5.36
C VAL A 40 4.92 5.55 -4.58
N GLN A 41 4.37 6.08 -3.52
CA GLN A 41 5.01 7.09 -2.68
C GLN A 41 4.91 6.69 -1.22
N ASP A 42 6.00 6.85 -0.49
CA ASP A 42 6.02 6.62 0.95
C ASP A 42 5.58 7.84 1.76
N GLU A 43 5.47 7.66 3.06
CA GLU A 43 5.05 8.72 3.98
C GLU A 43 6.04 9.89 4.11
N GLN A 44 7.29 9.74 3.63
CA GLN A 44 8.26 10.82 3.53
C GLN A 44 8.24 11.53 2.17
N GLY A 45 7.34 11.13 1.27
CA GLY A 45 7.23 11.73 -0.05
C GLY A 45 8.18 11.15 -1.12
N ARG A 46 8.95 10.12 -0.79
CA ARG A 46 9.83 9.48 -1.77
C ARG A 46 9.01 8.63 -2.73
N ARG A 47 9.34 8.72 -4.01
CA ARG A 47 8.66 7.96 -5.06
C ARG A 47 9.48 6.75 -5.49
N TYR A 48 8.79 5.67 -5.80
CA TYR A 48 9.36 4.42 -6.25
C TYR A 48 8.65 3.94 -7.49
N LEU A 49 9.40 3.37 -8.44
CA LEU A 49 8.83 2.60 -9.54
C LEU A 49 8.39 1.24 -8.98
N GLU A 50 7.09 0.97 -9.00
CA GLU A 50 6.55 -0.27 -8.44
C GLU A 50 6.43 -1.33 -9.54
N GLY A 51 7.33 -2.32 -9.51
CA GLY A 51 7.45 -3.35 -10.53
C GLY A 51 6.65 -4.62 -10.28
N MET A 52 6.01 -4.75 -9.11
CA MET A 52 5.26 -5.95 -8.73
C MET A 52 3.74 -5.83 -8.95
N ALA A 53 3.28 -4.72 -9.48
CA ALA A 53 1.85 -4.44 -9.67
C ALA A 53 1.02 -4.70 -8.41
N GLY A 54 1.51 -4.27 -7.23
CA GLY A 54 0.88 -4.51 -5.94
C GLY A 54 0.75 -5.99 -5.58
N LEU A 55 1.66 -6.82 -6.04
CA LEU A 55 1.62 -8.28 -6.01
C LEU A 55 0.51 -8.83 -6.93
N TRP A 56 0.63 -8.51 -8.24
CA TRP A 56 -0.22 -8.99 -9.33
C TRP A 56 -1.66 -8.45 -9.34
N CYS A 57 -1.96 -7.39 -8.62
CA CYS A 57 -3.34 -6.89 -8.50
C CYS A 57 -3.58 -5.52 -9.13
N ALA A 58 -2.55 -4.78 -9.52
CA ALA A 58 -2.67 -3.45 -10.12
C ALA A 58 -2.15 -3.43 -11.56
N SER A 59 -2.63 -4.35 -12.42
CA SER A 59 -2.13 -4.54 -13.79
C SER A 59 -2.27 -3.32 -14.69
N LEU A 60 -3.26 -2.45 -14.47
CA LEU A 60 -3.48 -1.20 -15.20
C LEU A 60 -2.85 0.02 -14.51
N GLY A 61 -2.07 -0.21 -13.47
CA GLY A 61 -1.49 0.84 -12.65
C GLY A 61 -2.34 1.22 -11.45
N PHE A 62 -1.75 2.03 -10.59
CA PHE A 62 -2.40 2.51 -9.36
C PHE A 62 -3.31 3.70 -9.69
N SER A 63 -4.44 3.79 -9.00
CA SER A 63 -5.39 4.90 -9.12
C SER A 63 -5.98 5.06 -10.53
N GLU A 64 -6.22 3.95 -11.24
CA GLU A 64 -6.90 3.95 -12.54
C GLU A 64 -8.36 4.37 -12.38
N GLN A 65 -8.69 5.58 -12.81
CA GLN A 65 -10.00 6.22 -12.55
C GLN A 65 -11.17 5.43 -13.11
N ARG A 66 -11.02 4.78 -14.26
CA ARG A 66 -12.09 3.96 -14.86
C ARG A 66 -12.50 2.79 -13.96
N LEU A 67 -11.52 2.17 -13.29
CA LEU A 67 -11.78 1.08 -12.34
C LEU A 67 -12.42 1.60 -11.05
N VAL A 68 -11.93 2.73 -10.56
CA VAL A 68 -12.50 3.40 -9.37
C VAL A 68 -13.98 3.72 -9.61
N ASP A 69 -14.31 4.33 -10.74
CA ASP A 69 -15.68 4.71 -11.09
C ASP A 69 -16.58 3.48 -11.27
N ALA A 70 -16.09 2.43 -11.91
CA ALA A 70 -16.85 1.18 -12.08
C ALA A 70 -17.16 0.53 -10.72
N ALA A 71 -16.17 0.45 -9.85
CA ALA A 71 -16.35 -0.09 -8.51
C ALA A 71 -17.35 0.75 -7.69
N ALA A 72 -17.21 2.06 -7.72
CA ALA A 72 -18.11 2.97 -7.00
C ALA A 72 -19.57 2.84 -7.47
N ARG A 73 -19.80 2.77 -8.78
CA ARG A 73 -21.15 2.54 -9.32
C ARG A 73 -21.74 1.23 -8.82
N GLN A 74 -20.97 0.13 -8.92
CA GLN A 74 -21.44 -1.18 -8.51
C GLN A 74 -21.71 -1.24 -7.01
N MET A 75 -20.84 -0.67 -6.20
CA MET A 75 -21.00 -0.66 -4.74
C MET A 75 -22.22 0.15 -4.29
N ARG A 76 -22.58 1.22 -5.00
CA ARG A 76 -23.81 1.98 -4.73
C ARG A 76 -25.08 1.21 -5.10
N THR A 77 -25.00 0.36 -6.11
CA THR A 77 -26.15 -0.43 -6.60
C THR A 77 -26.32 -1.72 -5.77
N LEU A 78 -25.26 -2.53 -5.68
CA LEU A 78 -25.26 -3.80 -4.96
C LEU A 78 -23.81 -4.19 -4.65
N PRO A 79 -23.33 -3.97 -3.41
CA PRO A 79 -21.92 -4.21 -3.06
C PRO A 79 -21.57 -5.69 -2.96
N TYR A 80 -22.55 -6.53 -2.65
CA TYR A 80 -22.32 -7.96 -2.51
C TYR A 80 -23.63 -8.76 -2.67
N TYR A 81 -23.52 -9.87 -3.36
CA TYR A 81 -24.53 -10.93 -3.38
C TYR A 81 -24.00 -12.22 -3.98
#